data_21a1171d4e8df3b06d67de5c0ca18853
#
_entry.id   21a1171d4e8df3b06d67de5c0ca18853
#
_cell.length_a   1.000
_cell.length_b   1.000
_cell.length_c   1.000
_cell.angle_alpha   90.00
_cell.angle_beta   90.00
_cell.angle_gamma   90.00
#
_symmetry.space_group_name_H-M   'P 1'
#
loop_
_entity.id
_entity.type
_entity.pdbx_description
1 polymer ?
#
loop_
_entity_poly.entity_id
_entity_poly.type
_entity_poly.pdbx_seq_one_letter_code
_entity_poly.pdbx_strand_id
1 'polypeptide(L)'
;MNATLKRILPLMLAAALLGGCAAQKQPAEPTEPPETATPIPTEVPWTPEPTITPRTFDIAVEMPSNGATPLLIHPIDEPTRPPLTFNFVQYVSQQLGIQFNVPASWTASSIEGSSNSLVFTEPDSETHDGFASSLTIVVSTYSSLQTLSDASAELDSVISQIRSSYPQLEVSSKAENRMLGETGSYVTYWIDMPVDENGGTLRTRGRILVVPRNRKLYQLRYICPSSYNADYENVYREFRTTVEEL
;
A
#
# COMPACT_ATOMS: atom_id res chain seq x y z
N MET A 1 13.42 -17.15 19.90
CA MET A 1 13.84 -17.24 18.50
C MET A 1 12.74 -16.60 17.63
N ASN A 2 12.83 -15.67 16.82
CA ASN A 2 13.62 -14.45 16.74
C ASN A 2 12.73 -13.37 16.10
N ALA A 3 12.54 -12.26 16.80
CA ALA A 3 11.85 -11.08 16.26
C ALA A 3 12.48 -10.58 14.94
N THR A 4 13.69 -11.01 14.65
CA THR A 4 14.46 -10.66 13.45
C THR A 4 13.88 -11.24 12.15
N LEU A 5 13.19 -12.38 12.20
CA LEU A 5 12.66 -13.01 10.97
C LEU A 5 11.39 -12.32 10.47
N LYS A 6 10.56 -11.78 11.39
CA LYS A 6 9.34 -11.02 11.02
C LYS A 6 9.63 -9.68 10.34
N ARG A 7 10.83 -9.10 10.59
CA ARG A 7 11.25 -7.82 9.97
C ARG A 7 11.84 -7.97 8.57
N ILE A 8 12.28 -9.18 8.21
CA ILE A 8 12.97 -9.43 6.95
C ILE A 8 11.99 -9.69 5.80
N LEU A 9 10.77 -10.17 6.07
CA LEU A 9 9.84 -10.60 5.03
C LEU A 9 9.34 -9.46 4.12
N PRO A 10 8.84 -8.33 4.63
CA PRO A 10 8.48 -7.20 3.76
C PRO A 10 9.71 -6.53 3.12
N LEU A 11 10.86 -6.56 3.79
CA LEU A 11 12.12 -6.03 3.25
C LEU A 11 12.67 -6.93 2.12
N MET A 12 12.53 -8.25 2.26
CA MET A 12 12.92 -9.22 1.21
C MET A 12 12.05 -9.10 -0.03
N LEU A 13 10.77 -8.78 0.09
CA LEU A 13 9.91 -8.52 -1.07
C LEU A 13 10.38 -7.28 -1.83
N ALA A 14 10.83 -6.26 -1.12
CA ALA A 14 11.41 -5.06 -1.73
C ALA A 14 12.77 -5.35 -2.38
N ALA A 15 13.62 -6.18 -1.74
CA ALA A 15 14.96 -6.50 -2.23
C ALA A 15 14.97 -7.44 -3.43
N ALA A 16 14.07 -8.44 -3.46
CA ALA A 16 13.93 -9.37 -4.60
C ALA A 16 13.49 -8.68 -5.90
N LEU A 17 12.99 -7.43 -5.79
CA LEU A 17 12.44 -6.68 -6.92
C LEU A 17 13.43 -5.68 -7.56
N LEU A 18 14.68 -5.61 -7.09
CA LEU A 18 15.66 -4.60 -7.55
C LEU A 18 16.98 -5.19 -8.09
N GLY A 19 17.02 -6.46 -8.43
CA GLY A 19 18.16 -7.08 -9.08
C GLY A 19 18.37 -6.57 -10.51
N GLY A 20 18.70 -5.28 -10.66
CA GLY A 20 18.99 -4.69 -11.95
C GLY A 20 19.92 -3.48 -11.85
N CYS A 21 21.23 -3.75 -11.98
CA CYS A 21 22.32 -2.90 -12.48
C CYS A 21 22.85 -1.70 -11.71
N ALA A 22 24.17 -1.83 -11.51
CA ALA A 22 25.26 -0.86 -11.59
C ALA A 22 25.67 -0.09 -10.35
N ALA A 23 26.92 -0.38 -10.01
CA ALA A 23 27.78 0.32 -9.08
C ALA A 23 27.94 1.82 -9.41
N GLN A 24 27.95 2.68 -8.36
CA GLN A 24 29.06 3.62 -8.17
C GLN A 24 28.90 4.57 -6.98
N LYS A 25 29.98 4.60 -6.18
CA LYS A 25 30.57 5.70 -5.38
C LYS A 25 29.75 6.46 -4.33
N GLN A 26 30.21 6.24 -3.12
CA GLN A 26 29.92 6.97 -1.88
C GLN A 26 30.40 8.43 -1.94
N PRO A 27 29.66 9.36 -1.41
CA PRO A 27 30.20 10.47 -0.66
C PRO A 27 29.41 10.88 0.59
N ALA A 28 30.21 11.21 1.63
CA ALA A 28 30.04 12.24 2.65
C ALA A 28 28.82 12.24 3.58
N GLU A 29 29.13 12.17 4.83
CA GLU A 29 28.43 12.39 6.09
C GLU A 29 27.52 13.63 6.09
N PRO A 30 26.25 13.58 6.53
CA PRO A 30 25.41 14.74 6.67
C PRO A 30 25.49 15.32 8.08
N THR A 31 25.65 16.62 8.15
CA THR A 31 25.57 17.51 9.30
C THR A 31 24.14 17.54 9.87
N GLU A 32 24.00 17.43 11.20
CA GLU A 32 22.74 17.55 11.94
C GLU A 32 22.04 18.89 11.70
N PRO A 33 20.71 18.90 11.48
CA PRO A 33 19.93 20.15 11.48
C PRO A 33 19.52 20.56 12.90
N PRO A 34 19.28 21.88 13.16
CA PRO A 34 18.95 22.42 14.48
C PRO A 34 17.54 22.03 14.94
N GLU A 35 17.41 21.78 16.24
CA GLU A 35 16.17 21.46 16.94
C GLU A 35 15.12 22.57 16.79
N THR A 36 13.96 22.22 16.25
CA THR A 36 12.81 23.11 16.17
C THR A 36 11.83 22.81 17.30
N ALA A 37 11.44 23.87 18.00
CA ALA A 37 10.57 23.84 19.17
C ALA A 37 9.23 23.13 18.93
N THR A 38 8.87 22.26 19.88
CA THR A 38 7.63 21.49 19.94
C THR A 38 6.41 22.41 20.17
N PRO A 39 5.36 22.37 19.34
CA PRO A 39 4.11 23.07 19.64
C PRO A 39 3.32 22.35 20.75
N ILE A 40 2.75 23.12 21.66
CA ILE A 40 1.89 22.67 22.75
C ILE A 40 0.58 22.13 22.15
N PRO A 41 0.12 20.92 22.52
CA PRO A 41 -1.14 20.39 22.03
C PRO A 41 -2.33 21.20 22.56
N THR A 42 -3.14 21.72 21.65
CA THR A 42 -4.43 22.35 21.98
C THR A 42 -5.45 21.24 22.18
N GLU A 43 -6.11 21.22 23.33
CA GLU A 43 -7.18 20.26 23.63
C GLU A 43 -8.33 20.40 22.62
N VAL A 44 -8.65 19.30 21.95
CA VAL A 44 -9.78 19.20 21.02
C VAL A 44 -11.06 19.00 21.83
N PRO A 45 -12.14 19.79 21.60
CA PRO A 45 -13.41 19.60 22.30
C PRO A 45 -14.00 18.21 22.00
N TRP A 46 -14.46 17.55 23.05
CA TRP A 46 -15.10 16.24 23.01
C TRP A 46 -16.34 16.25 22.09
N THR A 47 -16.29 15.50 21.00
CA THR A 47 -17.46 15.29 20.14
C THR A 47 -18.22 14.07 20.65
N PRO A 48 -19.52 14.15 20.95
CA PRO A 48 -20.26 12.99 21.42
C PRO A 48 -20.32 11.90 20.36
N GLU A 49 -20.09 10.67 20.80
CA GLU A 49 -20.15 9.47 19.99
C GLU A 49 -21.52 9.35 19.26
N PRO A 50 -21.56 9.06 17.94
CA PRO A 50 -22.82 8.89 17.25
C PRO A 50 -23.57 7.68 17.82
N THR A 51 -24.75 7.93 18.35
CA THR A 51 -25.66 6.87 18.80
C THR A 51 -26.16 6.09 17.59
N ILE A 52 -25.70 4.86 17.43
CA ILE A 52 -26.21 3.97 16.39
C ILE A 52 -27.61 3.52 16.78
N THR A 53 -28.62 4.06 16.11
CA THR A 53 -29.98 3.56 16.22
C THR A 53 -30.08 2.26 15.41
N PRO A 54 -30.40 1.12 16.02
CA PRO A 54 -30.58 -0.11 15.27
C PRO A 54 -31.74 0.05 14.28
N ARG A 55 -31.49 -0.17 13.00
CA ARG A 55 -32.54 -0.28 12.01
C ARG A 55 -33.16 -1.66 12.11
N THR A 56 -34.34 -1.73 12.69
CA THR A 56 -35.18 -2.93 12.60
C THR A 56 -35.83 -2.94 11.21
N PHE A 57 -35.46 -3.90 10.39
CA PHE A 57 -36.18 -4.19 9.16
C PHE A 57 -37.27 -5.23 9.50
N ASP A 58 -38.52 -4.80 9.60
CA ASP A 58 -39.65 -5.70 9.59
C ASP A 58 -39.86 -6.15 8.13
N ILE A 59 -39.30 -7.31 7.79
CA ILE A 59 -39.64 -7.99 6.55
C ILE A 59 -40.85 -8.88 6.87
N ALA A 60 -42.05 -8.42 6.51
CA ALA A 60 -43.22 -9.27 6.50
C ALA A 60 -43.07 -10.29 5.34
N VAL A 61 -42.69 -11.50 5.67
CA VAL A 61 -42.68 -12.61 4.72
C VAL A 61 -44.07 -13.21 4.69
N GLU A 62 -44.82 -13.06 3.57
CA GLU A 62 -46.07 -13.79 3.37
C GLU A 62 -45.81 -15.27 3.39
N MET A 63 -46.45 -16.00 4.28
CA MET A 63 -46.30 -17.45 4.40
C MET A 63 -46.90 -18.15 3.19
N PRO A 64 -46.18 -19.04 2.52
CA PRO A 64 -46.76 -19.88 1.49
C PRO A 64 -47.81 -20.82 2.12
N SER A 65 -48.94 -20.96 1.45
CA SER A 65 -50.15 -21.69 1.91
C SER A 65 -49.94 -23.22 2.04
N ASN A 66 -48.72 -23.72 1.93
CA ASN A 66 -48.37 -25.16 1.99
C ASN A 66 -47.79 -25.63 3.31
N GLY A 67 -47.91 -24.85 4.39
CA GLY A 67 -47.50 -25.29 5.75
C GLY A 67 -45.98 -25.38 5.97
N ALA A 68 -45.16 -24.83 5.10
CA ALA A 68 -43.72 -24.77 5.32
C ALA A 68 -43.40 -23.76 6.43
N THR A 69 -42.60 -24.15 7.40
CA THR A 69 -42.10 -23.26 8.44
C THR A 69 -41.21 -22.20 7.85
N PRO A 70 -41.49 -20.90 8.04
CA PRO A 70 -40.64 -19.85 7.50
C PRO A 70 -39.23 -19.95 8.11
N LEU A 71 -38.22 -19.96 7.25
CA LEU A 71 -36.82 -19.84 7.68
C LEU A 71 -36.61 -18.40 8.18
N LEU A 72 -36.53 -18.20 9.48
CA LEU A 72 -36.13 -16.93 10.06
C LEU A 72 -34.62 -16.72 9.74
N ILE A 73 -34.35 -16.02 8.67
CA ILE A 73 -32.98 -15.53 8.41
C ILE A 73 -32.80 -14.31 9.32
N HIS A 74 -32.18 -14.53 10.47
CA HIS A 74 -31.65 -13.42 11.24
C HIS A 74 -30.47 -12.85 10.44
N PRO A 75 -30.46 -11.58 10.07
CA PRO A 75 -29.25 -10.95 9.60
C PRO A 75 -28.24 -11.08 10.76
N ILE A 76 -27.18 -11.84 10.53
CA ILE A 76 -26.04 -11.82 11.43
C ILE A 76 -25.45 -10.44 11.24
N ASP A 77 -25.72 -9.53 12.18
CA ASP A 77 -24.95 -8.31 12.32
C ASP A 77 -23.52 -8.75 12.69
N GLU A 78 -22.73 -9.08 11.69
CA GLU A 78 -21.29 -9.19 11.90
C GLU A 78 -20.84 -7.84 12.46
N PRO A 79 -20.17 -7.80 13.63
CA PRO A 79 -19.67 -6.56 14.18
C PRO A 79 -18.74 -5.95 13.14
N THR A 80 -19.25 -4.95 12.44
CA THR A 80 -18.46 -4.23 11.46
C THR A 80 -17.36 -3.51 12.22
N ARG A 81 -16.15 -3.95 12.01
CA ARG A 81 -14.95 -3.32 12.53
C ARG A 81 -14.97 -1.83 12.15
N PRO A 82 -14.63 -0.91 13.09
CA PRO A 82 -14.53 0.50 12.73
C PRO A 82 -13.47 0.67 11.63
N PRO A 83 -13.74 1.54 10.64
CA PRO A 83 -12.78 1.79 9.56
C PRO A 83 -11.49 2.40 10.12
N LEU A 84 -10.35 2.02 9.53
CA LEU A 84 -9.07 2.63 9.86
C LEU A 84 -9.05 4.07 9.34
N THR A 85 -8.47 4.95 10.15
CA THR A 85 -8.27 6.36 9.79
C THR A 85 -6.79 6.67 9.74
N PHE A 86 -6.35 7.39 8.69
CA PHE A 86 -4.96 7.76 8.49
C PHE A 86 -4.83 9.29 8.49
N ASN A 87 -3.89 9.78 9.27
CA ASN A 87 -3.45 11.18 9.19
C ASN A 87 -2.31 11.25 8.18
N PHE A 88 -2.41 12.15 7.21
CA PHE A 88 -1.41 12.29 6.16
C PHE A 88 -0.52 13.49 6.39
N VAL A 89 0.76 13.34 6.05
CA VAL A 89 1.76 14.40 6.04
C VAL A 89 2.45 14.45 4.69
N GLN A 90 2.86 15.64 4.27
CA GLN A 90 3.65 15.81 3.06
C GLN A 90 5.07 15.31 3.28
N TYR A 91 5.55 14.48 2.38
CA TYR A 91 6.93 14.03 2.33
C TYR A 91 7.61 14.59 1.08
N VAL A 92 8.80 15.13 1.24
CA VAL A 92 9.61 15.69 0.15
C VAL A 92 10.85 14.83 -0.03
N SER A 93 11.01 14.23 -1.20
CA SER A 93 12.20 13.46 -1.57
C SER A 93 13.03 14.21 -2.60
N GLN A 94 14.09 14.87 -2.15
CA GLN A 94 15.08 15.49 -3.05
C GLN A 94 15.77 14.44 -3.93
N GLN A 95 15.99 13.24 -3.38
CA GLN A 95 16.62 12.12 -4.06
C GLN A 95 15.82 11.65 -5.29
N LEU A 96 14.50 11.59 -5.17
CA LEU A 96 13.61 11.18 -6.28
C LEU A 96 13.10 12.37 -7.09
N GLY A 97 13.27 13.60 -6.58
CA GLY A 97 12.74 14.82 -7.20
C GLY A 97 11.22 14.90 -7.19
N ILE A 98 10.58 14.41 -6.10
CA ILE A 98 9.13 14.38 -5.94
C ILE A 98 8.70 14.73 -4.52
N GLN A 99 7.46 15.18 -4.39
CA GLN A 99 6.75 15.33 -3.12
C GLN A 99 5.40 14.62 -3.19
N PHE A 100 4.88 14.17 -2.05
CA PHE A 100 3.61 13.42 -1.94
C PHE A 100 3.17 13.30 -0.49
N ASN A 101 1.91 12.91 -0.27
CA ASN A 101 1.38 12.63 1.06
C ASN A 101 1.50 11.15 1.43
N VAL A 102 1.89 10.88 2.69
CA VAL A 102 1.98 9.54 3.29
C VAL A 102 1.37 9.55 4.69
N PRO A 103 0.95 8.39 5.24
CA PRO A 103 0.53 8.33 6.64
C PRO A 103 1.65 8.80 7.57
N ALA A 104 1.31 9.67 8.52
CA ALA A 104 2.29 10.31 9.42
C ALA A 104 3.08 9.33 10.28
N SER A 105 2.48 8.17 10.61
CA SER A 105 3.11 7.12 11.41
C SER A 105 4.04 6.21 10.61
N TRP A 106 3.98 6.21 9.28
CA TRP A 106 4.76 5.29 8.47
C TRP A 106 6.23 5.70 8.38
N THR A 107 7.12 4.72 8.47
CA THR A 107 8.57 4.95 8.46
C THR A 107 9.11 4.85 7.03
N ALA A 108 9.83 5.91 6.62
CA ALA A 108 10.54 5.92 5.34
C ALA A 108 11.88 5.19 5.45
N SER A 109 12.18 4.35 4.46
CA SER A 109 13.49 3.71 4.30
C SER A 109 13.88 3.70 2.81
N SER A 110 15.18 3.74 2.53
CA SER A 110 15.69 3.46 1.19
C SER A 110 16.01 1.97 1.09
N ILE A 111 15.88 1.42 -0.12
CA ILE A 111 16.36 0.06 -0.37
C ILE A 111 17.87 0.13 -0.46
N GLU A 112 18.55 -0.73 0.29
CA GLU A 112 20.01 -0.77 0.34
C GLU A 112 20.60 -0.90 -1.07
N GLY A 113 21.54 -0.01 -1.40
CA GLY A 113 22.15 0.04 -2.72
C GLY A 113 21.31 0.73 -3.83
N SER A 114 20.11 1.22 -3.52
CA SER A 114 19.25 1.90 -4.48
C SER A 114 19.07 3.38 -4.13
N SER A 115 19.53 4.24 -5.05
CA SER A 115 19.31 5.70 -4.96
C SER A 115 18.03 6.18 -5.65
N ASN A 116 17.25 5.29 -6.24
CA ASN A 116 16.08 5.62 -7.03
C ASN A 116 14.76 5.09 -6.45
N SER A 117 14.76 4.67 -5.17
CA SER A 117 13.60 4.08 -4.52
C SER A 117 13.43 4.52 -3.07
N LEU A 118 12.17 4.59 -2.63
CA LEU A 118 11.77 4.77 -1.23
C LEU A 118 10.69 3.75 -0.89
N VAL A 119 10.74 3.25 0.34
CA VAL A 119 9.74 2.36 0.92
C VAL A 119 9.20 3.01 2.18
N PHE A 120 7.89 3.11 2.28
CA PHE A 120 7.17 3.49 3.49
C PHE A 120 6.54 2.24 4.07
N THR A 121 6.78 1.98 5.34
CA THR A 121 6.29 0.78 6.03
C THR A 121 5.49 1.19 7.26
N GLU A 122 4.37 0.57 7.43
CA GLU A 122 3.54 0.68 8.62
C GLU A 122 4.32 0.25 9.86
N PRO A 123 4.25 0.99 10.98
CA PRO A 123 4.95 0.60 12.21
C PRO A 123 4.36 -0.67 12.82
N ASP A 124 5.18 -1.47 13.49
CA ASP A 124 4.79 -2.75 14.10
C ASP A 124 3.60 -2.61 15.08
N SER A 125 3.43 -1.44 15.70
CA SER A 125 2.33 -1.15 16.64
C SER A 125 0.97 -0.96 15.96
N GLU A 126 0.96 -0.73 14.65
CA GLU A 126 -0.26 -0.46 13.86
C GLU A 126 -0.57 -1.59 12.87
N THR A 127 0.25 -2.65 12.83
CA THR A 127 0.07 -3.76 11.88
C THR A 127 -1.23 -4.52 12.13
N HIS A 128 -1.84 -4.97 11.04
CA HIS A 128 -3.05 -5.76 11.04
C HIS A 128 -2.78 -7.19 10.55
N ASP A 129 -3.38 -8.16 11.22
CA ASP A 129 -3.17 -9.59 10.93
C ASP A 129 -1.66 -10.00 10.98
N GLY A 130 -0.84 -9.25 11.73
CA GLY A 130 0.61 -9.48 11.84
C GLY A 130 1.41 -9.10 10.58
N PHE A 131 0.82 -8.34 9.66
CA PHE A 131 1.46 -7.89 8.43
C PHE A 131 1.59 -6.36 8.41
N ALA A 132 2.80 -5.87 8.16
CA ALA A 132 3.05 -4.44 7.97
C ALA A 132 2.78 -4.05 6.51
N SER A 133 1.76 -3.23 6.30
CA SER A 133 1.46 -2.68 4.97
C SER A 133 2.59 -1.79 4.49
N SER A 134 2.83 -1.76 3.19
CA SER A 134 3.91 -0.95 2.64
C SER A 134 3.56 -0.31 1.30
N LEU A 135 4.21 0.82 1.05
CA LEU A 135 4.15 1.58 -0.18
C LEU A 135 5.58 1.83 -0.66
N THR A 136 5.86 1.48 -1.91
CA THR A 136 7.17 1.68 -2.53
C THR A 136 7.02 2.56 -3.75
N ILE A 137 7.88 3.56 -3.87
CA ILE A 137 8.05 4.37 -5.10
C ILE A 137 9.44 4.14 -5.67
N VAL A 138 9.50 3.89 -6.97
CA VAL A 138 10.75 3.78 -7.73
C VAL A 138 10.69 4.74 -8.91
N VAL A 139 11.77 5.49 -9.14
CA VAL A 139 11.89 6.43 -10.28
C VAL A 139 13.07 6.03 -11.13
N SER A 140 12.81 5.46 -12.29
CA SER A 140 13.84 5.07 -13.26
C SER A 140 13.99 6.13 -14.34
N THR A 141 15.24 6.52 -14.65
CA THR A 141 15.57 7.52 -15.68
C THR A 141 16.19 6.86 -16.91
N TYR A 142 15.74 7.26 -18.09
CA TYR A 142 16.15 6.70 -19.37
C TYR A 142 16.73 7.77 -20.29
N SER A 143 17.43 7.35 -21.33
CA SER A 143 17.98 8.26 -22.36
C SER A 143 16.91 8.74 -23.35
N SER A 144 15.84 7.97 -23.54
CA SER A 144 14.71 8.27 -24.45
C SER A 144 13.45 8.65 -23.69
N LEU A 145 12.50 9.29 -24.39
CA LEU A 145 11.15 9.50 -23.90
C LEU A 145 10.47 8.15 -23.65
N GLN A 146 9.74 8.06 -22.55
CA GLN A 146 9.01 6.86 -22.16
C GLN A 146 7.55 6.97 -22.58
N THR A 147 6.96 5.84 -22.95
CA THR A 147 5.59 5.72 -23.46
C THR A 147 4.76 4.80 -22.55
N LEU A 148 3.45 4.77 -22.79
CA LEU A 148 2.56 3.79 -22.11
C LEU A 148 2.95 2.33 -22.42
N SER A 149 3.50 2.07 -23.61
CA SER A 149 4.03 0.75 -23.97
C SER A 149 5.22 0.37 -23.10
N ASP A 150 6.14 1.32 -22.85
CA ASP A 150 7.30 1.09 -21.98
C ASP A 150 6.85 0.87 -20.53
N ALA A 151 5.87 1.63 -20.05
CA ALA A 151 5.27 1.43 -18.75
C ALA A 151 4.59 0.05 -18.62
N SER A 152 3.94 -0.43 -19.67
CA SER A 152 3.33 -1.77 -19.70
C SER A 152 4.38 -2.87 -19.70
N ALA A 153 5.50 -2.69 -20.42
CA ALA A 153 6.60 -3.65 -20.43
C ALA A 153 7.31 -3.72 -19.06
N GLU A 154 7.53 -2.56 -18.42
CA GLU A 154 8.09 -2.51 -17.07
C GLU A 154 7.16 -3.20 -16.05
N LEU A 155 5.86 -2.97 -16.15
CA LEU A 155 4.86 -3.64 -15.32
C LEU A 155 4.94 -5.17 -15.47
N ASP A 156 5.09 -5.69 -16.70
CA ASP A 156 5.27 -7.14 -16.94
C ASP A 156 6.54 -7.68 -16.32
N SER A 157 7.62 -6.91 -16.39
CA SER A 157 8.90 -7.25 -15.74
C SER A 157 8.72 -7.41 -14.24
N VAL A 158 8.07 -6.44 -13.61
CA VAL A 158 7.78 -6.45 -12.15
C VAL A 158 6.90 -7.64 -11.77
N ILE A 159 5.84 -7.91 -12.51
CA ILE A 159 4.97 -9.07 -12.27
C ILE A 159 5.77 -10.37 -12.38
N SER A 160 6.64 -10.48 -13.37
CA SER A 160 7.49 -11.67 -13.57
C SER A 160 8.45 -11.86 -12.40
N GLN A 161 9.04 -10.80 -11.87
CA GLN A 161 9.91 -10.84 -10.69
C GLN A 161 9.13 -11.31 -9.45
N ILE A 162 7.94 -10.76 -9.21
CA ILE A 162 7.10 -11.19 -8.08
C ILE A 162 6.71 -12.67 -8.24
N ARG A 163 6.33 -13.10 -9.44
CA ARG A 163 5.96 -14.49 -9.71
C ARG A 163 7.12 -15.46 -9.49
N SER A 164 8.36 -15.04 -9.71
CA SER A 164 9.53 -15.88 -9.42
C SER A 164 9.67 -16.19 -7.93
N SER A 165 9.28 -15.26 -7.06
CA SER A 165 9.29 -15.44 -5.61
C SER A 165 8.00 -16.06 -5.07
N TYR A 166 6.89 -15.83 -5.75
CA TYR A 166 5.54 -16.27 -5.37
C TYR A 166 4.86 -16.92 -6.57
N PRO A 167 5.11 -18.21 -6.86
CA PRO A 167 4.54 -18.89 -8.03
C PRO A 167 3.00 -18.89 -8.09
N GLN A 168 2.34 -18.82 -6.93
CA GLN A 168 0.87 -18.74 -6.79
C GLN A 168 0.33 -17.31 -6.94
N LEU A 169 1.12 -16.36 -7.43
CA LEU A 169 0.69 -14.99 -7.67
C LEU A 169 -0.53 -14.95 -8.60
N GLU A 170 -1.62 -14.39 -8.11
CA GLU A 170 -2.80 -14.04 -8.91
C GLU A 170 -2.70 -12.57 -9.34
N VAL A 171 -3.05 -12.26 -10.58
CA VAL A 171 -2.96 -10.91 -11.14
C VAL A 171 -4.23 -10.61 -11.93
N SER A 172 -4.79 -9.41 -11.75
CA SER A 172 -5.91 -8.93 -12.56
C SER A 172 -5.49 -8.71 -14.02
N SER A 173 -6.47 -8.51 -14.89
CA SER A 173 -6.20 -7.90 -16.20
C SER A 173 -5.54 -6.53 -16.03
N LYS A 174 -4.67 -6.16 -16.99
CA LYS A 174 -4.11 -4.81 -17.02
C LYS A 174 -5.21 -3.78 -17.27
N ALA A 175 -5.08 -2.66 -16.59
CA ALA A 175 -5.94 -1.51 -16.71
C ALA A 175 -5.08 -0.23 -16.78
N GLU A 176 -5.70 0.88 -17.06
CA GLU A 176 -5.05 2.19 -17.00
C GLU A 176 -5.43 2.90 -15.70
N ASN A 177 -4.48 3.65 -15.15
CA ASN A 177 -4.70 4.53 -14.01
C ASN A 177 -3.81 5.78 -14.16
N ARG A 178 -4.09 6.82 -13.38
CA ARG A 178 -3.39 8.12 -13.51
C ARG A 178 -2.57 8.44 -12.27
N MET A 179 -1.38 9.02 -12.50
CA MET A 179 -0.50 9.61 -11.48
C MET A 179 0.34 10.69 -12.17
N LEU A 180 0.71 11.76 -11.48
CA LEU A 180 1.48 12.89 -12.05
C LEU A 180 0.80 13.55 -13.27
N GLY A 181 -0.52 13.46 -13.39
CA GLY A 181 -1.27 13.93 -14.56
C GLY A 181 -1.21 13.03 -15.80
N GLU A 182 -0.39 11.99 -15.79
CA GLU A 182 -0.17 11.06 -16.90
C GLU A 182 -0.95 9.75 -16.71
N THR A 183 -1.20 9.05 -17.81
CA THR A 183 -1.80 7.72 -17.80
C THR A 183 -0.72 6.65 -17.76
N GLY A 184 -0.87 5.69 -16.87
CA GLY A 184 0.05 4.57 -16.70
C GLY A 184 -0.64 3.21 -16.76
N SER A 185 0.15 2.16 -16.81
CA SER A 185 -0.29 0.76 -16.79
C SER A 185 -0.40 0.27 -15.35
N TYR A 186 -1.51 -0.41 -15.03
CA TYR A 186 -1.91 -0.76 -13.67
C TYR A 186 -2.40 -2.19 -13.57
N VAL A 187 -2.09 -2.86 -12.44
CA VAL A 187 -2.69 -4.14 -12.04
C VAL A 187 -2.93 -4.19 -10.54
N THR A 188 -3.89 -5.02 -10.16
CA THR A 188 -4.05 -5.54 -8.80
C THR A 188 -3.54 -6.97 -8.76
N TYR A 189 -2.89 -7.35 -7.65
CA TYR A 189 -2.41 -8.72 -7.46
C TYR A 189 -2.71 -9.24 -6.06
N TRP A 190 -2.68 -10.55 -5.89
CA TRP A 190 -2.87 -11.22 -4.60
C TRP A 190 -1.78 -12.24 -4.39
N ILE A 191 -1.29 -12.31 -3.15
CA ILE A 191 -0.27 -13.28 -2.71
C ILE A 191 -0.71 -13.82 -1.35
N ASP A 192 -0.60 -15.13 -1.16
CA ASP A 192 -0.71 -15.76 0.14
C ASP A 192 0.68 -15.76 0.79
N MET A 193 0.86 -14.90 1.80
CA MET A 193 2.14 -14.71 2.49
C MET A 193 2.20 -15.55 3.75
N PRO A 194 3.29 -16.26 4.03
CA PRO A 194 3.45 -16.96 5.30
C PRO A 194 3.56 -15.94 6.45
N VAL A 195 2.76 -16.12 7.50
CA VAL A 195 2.73 -15.21 8.66
C VAL A 195 3.33 -15.81 9.93
N ASP A 196 3.45 -17.14 9.99
CA ASP A 196 4.04 -17.85 11.12
C ASP A 196 4.84 -19.08 10.71
N GLU A 197 5.56 -19.66 11.68
CA GLU A 197 6.36 -20.88 11.49
C GLU A 197 5.49 -22.14 11.38
N ASN A 198 4.20 -22.08 11.71
CA ASN A 198 3.27 -23.18 11.70
C ASN A 198 2.54 -23.34 10.36
N GLY A 199 2.89 -22.53 9.36
CA GLY A 199 2.34 -22.56 8.01
C GLY A 199 1.05 -21.75 7.85
N GLY A 200 0.73 -20.87 8.79
CA GLY A 200 -0.32 -19.87 8.61
C GLY A 200 -0.02 -18.98 7.42
N THR A 201 -1.03 -18.75 6.58
CA THR A 201 -0.91 -17.84 5.45
C THR A 201 -1.88 -16.69 5.58
N LEU A 202 -1.43 -15.50 5.20
CA LEU A 202 -2.24 -14.29 5.10
C LEU A 202 -2.41 -13.94 3.62
N ARG A 203 -3.65 -13.82 3.19
CA ARG A 203 -3.95 -13.28 1.87
C ARG A 203 -3.70 -11.79 1.86
N THR A 204 -2.75 -11.36 1.06
CA THR A 204 -2.45 -9.95 0.84
C THR A 204 -2.98 -9.49 -0.52
N ARG A 205 -3.26 -8.20 -0.62
CA ARG A 205 -3.62 -7.54 -1.87
C ARG A 205 -2.65 -6.41 -2.15
N GLY A 206 -2.10 -6.43 -3.35
CA GLY A 206 -1.21 -5.38 -3.80
C GLY A 206 -1.68 -4.69 -5.06
N ARG A 207 -1.05 -3.57 -5.36
CA ARG A 207 -1.28 -2.78 -6.57
C ARG A 207 0.05 -2.32 -7.12
N ILE A 208 0.17 -2.35 -8.45
CA ILE A 208 1.33 -1.80 -9.14
C ILE A 208 0.79 -0.85 -10.20
N LEU A 209 1.33 0.35 -10.21
CA LEU A 209 1.09 1.36 -11.24
C LEU A 209 2.45 1.80 -11.77
N VAL A 210 2.63 1.77 -13.07
CA VAL A 210 3.81 2.32 -13.77
C VAL A 210 3.36 3.43 -14.69
N VAL A 211 3.91 4.62 -14.51
CA VAL A 211 3.53 5.81 -15.25
C VAL A 211 4.73 6.36 -15.99
N PRO A 212 4.64 6.55 -17.33
CA PRO A 212 5.66 7.21 -18.10
C PRO A 212 5.50 8.73 -18.00
N ARG A 213 6.58 9.44 -17.75
CA ARG A 213 6.59 10.90 -17.82
C ARG A 213 7.96 11.38 -18.29
N ASN A 214 8.01 12.03 -19.44
CA ASN A 214 9.26 12.44 -20.07
C ASN A 214 10.22 11.24 -20.28
N ARG A 215 11.40 11.31 -19.71
CA ARG A 215 12.43 10.24 -19.76
C ARG A 215 12.44 9.39 -18.49
N LYS A 216 11.34 9.35 -17.74
CA LYS A 216 11.25 8.61 -16.49
C LYS A 216 10.08 7.64 -16.50
N LEU A 217 10.24 6.54 -15.80
CA LEU A 217 9.15 5.66 -15.35
C LEU A 217 9.02 5.80 -13.85
N TYR A 218 7.83 6.15 -13.41
CA TYR A 218 7.44 6.19 -12.00
C TYR A 218 6.66 4.94 -11.68
N GLN A 219 7.20 4.12 -10.80
CA GLN A 219 6.59 2.87 -10.39
C GLN A 219 6.12 3.00 -8.95
N LEU A 220 4.82 2.89 -8.74
CA LEU A 220 4.19 2.83 -7.45
C LEU A 220 3.78 1.38 -7.17
N ARG A 221 4.23 0.83 -6.05
CA ARG A 221 3.82 -0.47 -5.53
C ARG A 221 3.21 -0.28 -4.15
N TYR A 222 2.15 -1.00 -3.91
CA TYR A 222 1.45 -0.98 -2.64
C TYR A 222 0.99 -2.39 -2.27
N ILE A 223 1.03 -2.74 -0.98
CA ILE A 223 0.56 -4.04 -0.48
C ILE A 223 0.00 -3.90 0.94
N CYS A 224 -1.12 -4.57 1.20
CA CYS A 224 -1.77 -4.64 2.50
C CYS A 224 -2.47 -5.99 2.70
N PRO A 225 -2.93 -6.34 3.92
CA PRO A 225 -3.82 -7.46 4.14
C PRO A 225 -5.12 -7.31 3.35
N SER A 226 -5.58 -8.37 2.68
CA SER A 226 -6.80 -8.31 1.85
C SER A 226 -8.05 -7.95 2.63
N SER A 227 -8.15 -8.40 3.89
CA SER A 227 -9.24 -8.10 4.84
C SER A 227 -9.40 -6.60 5.15
N TYR A 228 -8.31 -5.83 5.04
CA TYR A 228 -8.26 -4.40 5.31
C TYR A 228 -8.15 -3.53 4.05
N ASN A 229 -8.26 -4.13 2.86
CA ASN A 229 -8.03 -3.40 1.61
C ASN A 229 -8.90 -2.14 1.44
N ALA A 230 -10.15 -2.16 1.93
CA ALA A 230 -11.05 -1.02 1.80
C ALA A 230 -10.55 0.22 2.57
N ASP A 231 -9.96 0.02 3.74
CA ASP A 231 -9.40 1.09 4.57
C ASP A 231 -8.12 1.63 3.95
N TYR A 232 -7.22 0.74 3.57
CA TYR A 232 -5.94 1.10 2.95
C TYR A 232 -6.06 1.64 1.52
N GLU A 233 -7.23 1.53 0.88
CA GLU A 233 -7.52 2.21 -0.40
C GLU A 233 -7.26 3.71 -0.32
N ASN A 234 -7.55 4.32 0.83
CA ASN A 234 -7.31 5.74 1.06
C ASN A 234 -5.82 6.08 1.02
N VAL A 235 -4.95 5.22 1.61
CA VAL A 235 -3.50 5.42 1.59
C VAL A 235 -2.96 5.39 0.16
N TYR A 236 -3.34 4.37 -0.62
CA TYR A 236 -2.94 4.26 -2.02
C TYR A 236 -3.43 5.44 -2.86
N ARG A 237 -4.70 5.84 -2.67
CA ARG A 237 -5.31 6.94 -3.41
C ARG A 237 -4.65 8.27 -3.07
N GLU A 238 -4.46 8.56 -1.78
CA GLU A 238 -3.84 9.80 -1.33
C GLU A 238 -2.44 9.96 -1.93
N PHE A 239 -1.58 8.95 -1.78
CA PHE A 239 -0.26 8.99 -2.39
C PHE A 239 -0.35 9.27 -3.89
N ARG A 240 -1.11 8.46 -4.63
CA ARG A 240 -1.20 8.53 -6.08
C ARG A 240 -1.69 9.89 -6.60
N THR A 241 -2.59 10.55 -5.86
CA THR A 241 -3.20 11.82 -6.29
C THR A 241 -2.43 13.05 -5.84
N THR A 242 -1.55 12.93 -4.85
CA THR A 242 -0.76 14.05 -4.30
C THR A 242 0.70 14.06 -4.76
N VAL A 243 1.14 13.02 -5.49
CA VAL A 243 2.52 13.01 -6.01
C VAL A 243 2.71 14.08 -7.07
N GLU A 244 3.78 14.88 -6.90
CA GLU A 244 4.19 15.98 -7.78
C GLU A 244 5.70 15.97 -7.95
N GLU A 245 6.19 16.43 -9.12
CA GLU A 245 7.62 16.69 -9.33
C GLU A 245 8.02 18.01 -8.65
N LEU A 246 9.25 18.05 -8.09
CA LEU A 246 9.84 19.24 -7.42
C LEU A 246 10.32 20.25 -8.43
#